data_27dd31d0553ea243563407b6722cad25
#
_entry.id   27dd31d0553ea243563407b6722cad25
#
_cell.length_a   1.000
_cell.length_b   1.000
_cell.length_c   1.000
_cell.angle_alpha   90.00
_cell.angle_beta   90.00
_cell.angle_gamma   90.00
#
_symmetry.space_group_name_H-M   'P 1'
#
loop_
_entity.id
_entity.type
_entity.pdbx_description
1 polymer ?
#
loop_
_entity_poly.entity_id
_entity_poly.type
_entity_poly.pdbx_seq_one_letter_code
_entity_poly.pdbx_strand_id
1 'polypeptide(L)'
;SNPRVYLSMGHALKTIGKRKECENAYHKAIELFPLCGEGYWSLANLKTYEFSDKQIFKMENSLEDKIHEQEKIQMLFALGKAYESRKNYKKSFEYYEKGNWMQRKLVDYNAHENSNNIDSIISFFEENYDNINFSSGFDTNEPIFILGLPRAGSTLLEQILSAHSKVEGTQELHNIMTIGRRIKSINNSDNYLNN
;
A
#
# COMPACT_ATOMS: atom_id res chain seq x y z
N SER A 1 -21.71 -17.97 2.29
CA SER A 1 -20.80 -17.01 2.98
C SER A 1 -20.01 -16.25 1.94
N ASN A 2 -19.77 -14.95 2.16
CA ASN A 2 -19.05 -14.09 1.22
C ASN A 2 -17.53 -14.18 1.51
N PRO A 3 -16.67 -14.53 0.55
CA PRO A 3 -15.22 -14.61 0.75
C PRO A 3 -14.59 -13.27 1.20
N ARG A 4 -15.13 -12.13 0.77
CA ARG A 4 -14.66 -10.79 1.16
C ARG A 4 -14.77 -10.53 2.67
N VAL A 5 -15.76 -11.10 3.34
CA VAL A 5 -15.89 -10.98 4.80
C VAL A 5 -14.70 -11.64 5.50
N TYR A 6 -14.28 -12.80 5.01
CA TYR A 6 -13.11 -13.50 5.55
C TYR A 6 -11.80 -12.80 5.24
N LEU A 7 -11.67 -12.14 4.08
CA LEU A 7 -10.52 -11.28 3.77
C LEU A 7 -10.43 -10.11 4.77
N SER A 8 -11.52 -9.36 4.93
CA SER A 8 -11.57 -8.24 5.87
C SER A 8 -11.30 -8.68 7.31
N MET A 9 -11.87 -9.83 7.73
CA MET A 9 -11.58 -10.44 9.03
C MET A 9 -10.09 -10.80 9.17
N GLY A 10 -9.50 -11.39 8.14
CA GLY A 10 -8.06 -11.69 8.09
C GLY A 10 -7.20 -10.44 8.25
N HIS A 11 -7.53 -9.35 7.57
CA HIS A 11 -6.81 -8.08 7.70
C HIS A 11 -6.90 -7.50 9.12
N ALA A 12 -8.09 -7.50 9.72
CA ALA A 12 -8.27 -7.05 11.10
C ALA A 12 -7.47 -7.91 12.09
N LEU A 13 -7.52 -9.25 11.94
CA LEU A 13 -6.77 -10.18 12.77
C LEU A 13 -5.25 -10.03 12.62
N LYS A 14 -4.77 -9.72 11.41
CA LYS A 14 -3.37 -9.39 11.14
C LYS A 14 -2.94 -8.16 11.93
N THR A 15 -3.75 -7.09 11.90
CA THR A 15 -3.45 -5.83 12.59
C THR A 15 -3.32 -6.02 14.10
N ILE A 16 -4.16 -6.84 14.72
CA ILE A 16 -4.12 -7.13 16.16
C ILE A 16 -3.18 -8.29 16.54
N GLY A 17 -2.35 -8.78 15.59
CA GLY A 17 -1.35 -9.81 15.84
C GLY A 17 -1.87 -11.25 16.01
N LYS A 18 -3.14 -11.51 15.76
CA LYS A 18 -3.76 -12.83 15.87
C LYS A 18 -3.48 -13.71 14.65
N ARG A 19 -2.23 -14.13 14.52
CA ARG A 19 -1.70 -14.74 13.31
C ARG A 19 -2.43 -16.00 12.86
N LYS A 20 -2.63 -16.99 13.74
CA LYS A 20 -3.28 -18.27 13.38
C LYS A 20 -4.73 -18.06 12.90
N GLU A 21 -5.46 -17.19 13.58
CA GLU A 21 -6.84 -16.85 13.23
C GLU A 21 -6.86 -16.09 11.88
N CYS A 22 -5.88 -15.21 11.63
CA CYS A 22 -5.67 -14.52 10.37
C CYS A 22 -5.43 -15.49 9.21
N GLU A 23 -4.52 -16.46 9.36
CA GLU A 23 -4.25 -17.50 8.36
C GLU A 23 -5.52 -18.31 8.05
N ASN A 24 -6.25 -18.73 9.09
CA ASN A 24 -7.52 -19.46 8.94
C ASN A 24 -8.57 -18.65 8.17
N ALA A 25 -8.66 -17.35 8.43
CA ALA A 25 -9.59 -16.49 7.72
C ALA A 25 -9.24 -16.40 6.22
N TYR A 26 -7.97 -16.20 5.86
CA TYR A 26 -7.55 -16.19 4.47
C TYR A 26 -7.76 -17.55 3.78
N HIS A 27 -7.48 -18.66 4.46
CA HIS A 27 -7.79 -20.00 3.94
C HIS A 27 -9.28 -20.18 3.68
N LYS A 28 -10.13 -19.67 4.56
CA LYS A 28 -11.59 -19.75 4.38
C LYS A 28 -12.05 -18.91 3.18
N ALA A 29 -11.46 -17.75 2.95
CA ALA A 29 -11.72 -16.95 1.76
C ALA A 29 -11.36 -17.72 0.47
N ILE A 30 -10.18 -18.37 0.44
CA ILE A 30 -9.71 -19.18 -0.70
C ILE A 30 -10.57 -20.44 -0.87
N GLU A 31 -11.03 -21.05 0.20
CA GLU A 31 -11.94 -22.21 0.14
C GLU A 31 -13.27 -21.84 -0.54
N LEU A 32 -13.82 -20.69 -0.18
CA LEU A 32 -15.09 -20.18 -0.71
C LEU A 32 -14.95 -19.64 -2.15
N PHE A 33 -13.79 -19.10 -2.49
CA PHE A 33 -13.47 -18.60 -3.81
C PHE A 33 -12.04 -19.02 -4.20
N PRO A 34 -11.87 -20.17 -4.87
CA PRO A 34 -10.55 -20.71 -5.21
C PRO A 34 -9.68 -19.80 -6.07
N LEU A 35 -10.27 -18.85 -6.79
CA LEU A 35 -9.58 -17.86 -7.63
C LEU A 35 -9.29 -16.55 -6.87
N CYS A 36 -9.40 -16.55 -5.54
CA CYS A 36 -9.14 -15.38 -4.68
C CYS A 36 -7.65 -15.06 -4.61
N GLY A 37 -7.14 -14.29 -5.55
CA GLY A 37 -5.74 -13.84 -5.57
C GLY A 37 -5.37 -13.04 -4.34
N GLU A 38 -6.28 -12.18 -3.86
CA GLU A 38 -6.07 -11.41 -2.62
C GLU A 38 -5.84 -12.30 -1.41
N GLY A 39 -6.53 -13.43 -1.31
CA GLY A 39 -6.33 -14.40 -0.22
C GLY A 39 -4.93 -15.00 -0.26
N TYR A 40 -4.46 -15.44 -1.43
CA TYR A 40 -3.10 -15.97 -1.62
C TYR A 40 -2.04 -14.90 -1.35
N TRP A 41 -2.21 -13.70 -1.90
CA TRP A 41 -1.30 -12.59 -1.67
C TRP A 41 -1.23 -12.18 -0.20
N SER A 42 -2.36 -12.17 0.49
CA SER A 42 -2.42 -11.86 1.92
C SER A 42 -1.68 -12.88 2.77
N LEU A 43 -1.76 -14.18 2.45
CA LEU A 43 -0.95 -15.22 3.07
C LEU A 43 0.55 -15.02 2.80
N ALA A 44 0.93 -14.72 1.55
CA ALA A 44 2.32 -14.42 1.17
C ALA A 44 2.91 -13.25 1.98
N ASN A 45 2.09 -12.23 2.24
CA ASN A 45 2.46 -11.03 3.01
C ASN A 45 2.57 -11.25 4.53
N LEU A 46 2.27 -12.44 5.02
CA LEU A 46 2.57 -12.79 6.42
C LEU A 46 4.06 -13.07 6.65
N LYS A 47 4.90 -12.97 5.61
CA LYS A 47 6.37 -13.13 5.57
C LYS A 47 6.90 -14.51 5.98
N THR A 48 6.26 -15.15 6.93
CA THR A 48 6.65 -16.44 7.51
C THR A 48 5.69 -17.57 7.10
N TYR A 49 4.75 -17.31 6.18
CA TYR A 49 3.87 -18.31 5.63
C TYR A 49 4.57 -19.03 4.47
N GLU A 50 4.57 -20.36 4.52
CA GLU A 50 5.13 -21.18 3.47
C GLU A 50 4.03 -21.94 2.74
N PHE A 51 3.97 -21.77 1.43
CA PHE A 51 2.99 -22.46 0.60
C PHE A 51 3.41 -23.92 0.38
N SER A 52 2.45 -24.83 0.57
CA SER A 52 2.62 -26.23 0.19
C SER A 52 2.67 -26.41 -1.33
N ASP A 53 3.22 -27.53 -1.81
CA ASP A 53 3.24 -27.86 -3.25
C ASP A 53 1.84 -27.88 -3.85
N LYS A 54 0.85 -28.38 -3.10
CA LYS A 54 -0.54 -28.42 -3.53
C LYS A 54 -1.11 -27.01 -3.73
N GLN A 55 -0.75 -26.05 -2.89
CA GLN A 55 -1.21 -24.65 -3.03
C GLN A 55 -0.55 -23.97 -4.22
N ILE A 56 0.76 -24.18 -4.41
CA ILE A 56 1.48 -23.64 -5.56
C ILE A 56 0.89 -24.19 -6.86
N PHE A 57 0.74 -25.50 -6.97
CA PHE A 57 0.14 -26.16 -8.13
C PHE A 57 -1.28 -25.63 -8.42
N LYS A 58 -2.08 -25.42 -7.37
CA LYS A 58 -3.42 -24.85 -7.51
C LYS A 58 -3.37 -23.42 -8.06
N MET A 59 -2.49 -22.56 -7.57
CA MET A 59 -2.31 -21.20 -8.07
C MET A 59 -1.84 -21.20 -9.53
N GLU A 60 -0.85 -22.05 -9.87
CA GLU A 60 -0.33 -22.17 -11.24
C GLU A 60 -1.43 -22.55 -12.23
N ASN A 61 -2.23 -23.57 -11.90
CA ASN A 61 -3.35 -23.99 -12.76
C ASN A 61 -4.43 -22.91 -12.87
N SER A 62 -4.71 -22.21 -11.79
CA SER A 62 -5.70 -21.11 -11.79
C SER A 62 -5.32 -19.94 -12.69
N LEU A 63 -4.04 -19.76 -13.02
CA LEU A 63 -3.61 -18.72 -13.97
C LEU A 63 -4.09 -18.96 -15.40
N GLU A 64 -4.40 -20.21 -15.75
CA GLU A 64 -4.94 -20.60 -17.06
C GLU A 64 -6.46 -20.37 -17.15
N ASP A 65 -7.14 -20.20 -16.01
CA ASP A 65 -8.57 -19.97 -15.96
C ASP A 65 -8.92 -18.53 -16.38
N LYS A 66 -10.19 -18.32 -16.74
CA LYS A 66 -10.74 -17.00 -16.99
C LYS A 66 -10.96 -16.28 -15.66
N ILE A 67 -9.93 -15.60 -15.20
CA ILE A 67 -9.87 -14.90 -13.91
C ILE A 67 -9.77 -13.39 -14.14
N HIS A 68 -10.31 -12.61 -13.20
CA HIS A 68 -10.18 -11.15 -13.22
C HIS A 68 -8.71 -10.74 -13.10
N GLU A 69 -8.29 -9.72 -13.87
CA GLU A 69 -6.87 -9.33 -13.96
C GLU A 69 -6.24 -9.02 -12.59
N GLN A 70 -6.97 -8.37 -11.70
CA GLN A 70 -6.47 -8.05 -10.36
C GLN A 70 -6.18 -9.31 -9.53
N GLU A 71 -7.06 -10.32 -9.57
CA GLU A 71 -6.84 -11.60 -8.89
C GLU A 71 -5.63 -12.33 -9.48
N LYS A 72 -5.47 -12.27 -10.82
CA LYS A 72 -4.33 -12.86 -11.52
C LYS A 72 -3.01 -12.23 -11.11
N ILE A 73 -2.95 -10.91 -11.04
CA ILE A 73 -1.79 -10.15 -10.59
C ILE A 73 -1.41 -10.55 -9.16
N GLN A 74 -2.37 -10.62 -8.27
CA GLN A 74 -2.13 -11.01 -6.88
C GLN A 74 -1.62 -12.44 -6.73
N MET A 75 -2.15 -13.39 -7.53
CA MET A 75 -1.65 -14.75 -7.58
C MET A 75 -0.21 -14.82 -8.11
N LEU A 76 0.12 -14.05 -9.14
CA LEU A 76 1.48 -13.97 -9.68
C LEU A 76 2.47 -13.49 -8.61
N PHE A 77 2.12 -12.47 -7.83
CA PHE A 77 2.94 -12.02 -6.71
C PHE A 77 3.04 -13.05 -5.59
N ALA A 78 1.95 -13.76 -5.28
CA ALA A 78 1.97 -14.83 -4.29
C ALA A 78 2.87 -16.00 -4.72
N LEU A 79 2.83 -16.38 -6.01
CA LEU A 79 3.74 -17.37 -6.59
C LEU A 79 5.20 -16.92 -6.58
N GLY A 80 5.44 -15.64 -6.94
CA GLY A 80 6.77 -15.05 -6.83
C GLY A 80 7.35 -15.22 -5.42
N LYS A 81 6.56 -14.91 -4.40
CA LYS A 81 6.95 -15.06 -2.99
C LYS A 81 7.11 -16.53 -2.57
N ALA A 82 6.24 -17.41 -3.04
CA ALA A 82 6.33 -18.84 -2.76
C ALA A 82 7.64 -19.46 -3.29
N TYR A 83 8.03 -19.11 -4.51
CA TYR A 83 9.29 -19.58 -5.10
C TYR A 83 10.52 -18.89 -4.51
N GLU A 84 10.42 -17.62 -4.07
CA GLU A 84 11.48 -16.95 -3.31
C GLU A 84 11.79 -17.68 -2.00
N SER A 85 10.76 -18.05 -1.23
CA SER A 85 10.90 -18.80 0.02
C SER A 85 11.56 -20.17 -0.19
N ARG A 86 11.37 -20.77 -1.36
CA ARG A 86 12.02 -22.02 -1.80
C ARG A 86 13.40 -21.84 -2.42
N LYS A 87 13.91 -20.62 -2.44
CA LYS A 87 15.20 -20.24 -3.07
C LYS A 87 15.27 -20.56 -4.57
N ASN A 88 14.12 -20.74 -5.23
CA ASN A 88 14.03 -20.83 -6.69
C ASN A 88 13.88 -19.44 -7.29
N TYR A 89 14.95 -18.68 -7.25
CA TYR A 89 14.96 -17.26 -7.64
C TYR A 89 14.62 -17.01 -9.10
N LYS A 90 14.92 -17.98 -9.99
CA LYS A 90 14.56 -17.87 -11.41
C LYS A 90 13.05 -17.86 -11.59
N LYS A 91 12.33 -18.84 -11.05
CA LYS A 91 10.87 -18.87 -11.13
C LYS A 91 10.23 -17.71 -10.36
N SER A 92 10.79 -17.34 -9.22
CA SER A 92 10.34 -16.19 -8.44
C SER A 92 10.37 -14.92 -9.29
N PHE A 93 11.49 -14.64 -9.95
CA PHE A 93 11.64 -13.47 -10.83
C PHE A 93 10.63 -13.50 -11.98
N GLU A 94 10.48 -14.64 -12.66
CA GLU A 94 9.53 -14.79 -13.78
C GLU A 94 8.08 -14.44 -13.36
N TYR A 95 7.65 -14.86 -12.16
CA TYR A 95 6.32 -14.53 -11.65
C TYR A 95 6.19 -13.06 -11.24
N TYR A 96 7.18 -12.50 -10.56
CA TYR A 96 7.19 -11.07 -10.23
C TYR A 96 7.21 -10.19 -11.49
N GLU A 97 8.00 -10.55 -12.50
CA GLU A 97 8.05 -9.82 -13.77
C GLU A 97 6.70 -9.82 -14.46
N LYS A 98 6.05 -10.98 -14.58
CA LYS A 98 4.70 -11.09 -15.16
C LYS A 98 3.67 -10.26 -14.37
N GLY A 99 3.69 -10.36 -13.06
CA GLY A 99 2.79 -9.59 -12.18
C GLY A 99 2.99 -8.08 -12.33
N ASN A 100 4.24 -7.63 -12.32
CA ASN A 100 4.58 -6.21 -12.50
C ASN A 100 4.18 -5.71 -13.89
N TRP A 101 4.40 -6.50 -14.94
CA TRP A 101 4.02 -6.13 -16.30
C TRP A 101 2.48 -5.97 -16.44
N MET A 102 1.71 -6.88 -15.84
CA MET A 102 0.25 -6.77 -15.82
C MET A 102 -0.19 -5.55 -14.98
N GLN A 103 0.38 -5.38 -13.78
CA GLN A 103 0.07 -4.24 -12.91
C GLN A 103 0.40 -2.90 -13.60
N ARG A 104 1.52 -2.83 -14.33
CA ARG A 104 1.93 -1.62 -15.05
C ARG A 104 0.91 -1.16 -16.09
N LYS A 105 0.20 -2.11 -16.72
CA LYS A 105 -0.87 -1.79 -17.68
C LYS A 105 -2.12 -1.18 -17.03
N LEU A 106 -2.36 -1.49 -15.76
CA LEU A 106 -3.51 -0.96 -15.01
C LEU A 106 -3.21 0.39 -14.37
N VAL A 107 -1.94 0.78 -14.29
CA VAL A 107 -1.53 2.05 -13.68
C VAL A 107 -1.32 3.08 -14.78
N ASP A 108 -2.16 4.10 -14.77
CA ASP A 108 -1.96 5.29 -15.62
C ASP A 108 -0.88 6.17 -14.98
N TYR A 109 0.39 5.84 -15.27
CA TYR A 109 1.55 6.58 -14.77
C TYR A 109 2.32 7.19 -15.92
N ASN A 110 2.46 8.51 -15.88
CA ASN A 110 3.26 9.29 -16.80
C ASN A 110 4.43 9.96 -16.03
N ALA A 111 5.63 9.47 -16.27
CA ALA A 111 6.82 9.99 -15.60
C ALA A 111 7.08 11.48 -15.92
N HIS A 112 6.79 11.89 -17.16
CA HIS A 112 6.98 13.27 -17.59
C HIS A 112 6.01 14.23 -16.88
N GLU A 113 4.75 13.84 -16.77
CA GLU A 113 3.73 14.60 -16.04
C GLU A 113 4.09 14.71 -14.55
N ASN A 114 4.57 13.61 -13.95
CA ASN A 114 5.03 13.64 -12.56
C ASN A 114 6.23 14.58 -12.38
N SER A 115 7.21 14.59 -13.31
CA SER A 115 8.33 15.53 -13.26
C SER A 115 7.86 16.96 -13.38
N ASN A 116 6.98 17.26 -14.34
CA ASN A 116 6.42 18.60 -14.51
C ASN A 116 5.69 19.10 -13.26
N ASN A 117 4.96 18.24 -12.56
CA ASN A 117 4.30 18.59 -11.31
C ASN A 117 5.32 18.94 -10.21
N ILE A 118 6.43 18.17 -10.11
CA ILE A 118 7.50 18.46 -9.15
C ILE A 118 8.17 19.80 -9.48
N ASP A 119 8.52 20.02 -10.75
CA ASP A 119 9.14 21.26 -11.20
C ASP A 119 8.23 22.47 -10.92
N SER A 120 6.93 22.34 -11.13
CA SER A 120 5.95 23.37 -10.81
C SER A 120 5.91 23.70 -9.31
N ILE A 121 6.01 22.69 -8.43
CA ILE A 121 6.07 22.89 -6.99
C ILE A 121 7.36 23.61 -6.60
N ILE A 122 8.49 23.20 -7.16
CA ILE A 122 9.79 23.84 -6.91
C ILE A 122 9.74 25.32 -7.32
N SER A 123 9.34 25.61 -8.56
CA SER A 123 9.22 26.98 -9.06
C SER A 123 8.29 27.85 -8.21
N PHE A 124 7.15 27.29 -7.77
CA PHE A 124 6.22 28.01 -6.89
C PHE A 124 6.90 28.46 -5.58
N PHE A 125 7.65 27.58 -4.93
CA PHE A 125 8.32 27.94 -3.68
C PHE A 125 9.52 28.85 -3.91
N GLU A 126 10.28 28.70 -5.00
CA GLU A 126 11.37 29.61 -5.34
C GLU A 126 10.90 31.04 -5.59
N GLU A 127 9.73 31.22 -6.25
CA GLU A 127 9.16 32.51 -6.57
C GLU A 127 8.41 33.18 -5.41
N ASN A 128 7.82 32.39 -4.51
CA ASN A 128 6.86 32.88 -3.53
C ASN A 128 7.29 32.72 -2.08
N TYR A 129 8.43 32.10 -1.79
CA TYR A 129 8.81 31.73 -0.41
C TYR A 129 8.77 32.93 0.56
N ASP A 130 9.30 34.09 0.13
CA ASP A 130 9.34 35.29 0.96
C ASP A 130 7.95 35.93 1.16
N ASN A 131 6.98 35.58 0.34
CA ASN A 131 5.60 36.08 0.40
C ASN A 131 4.65 35.17 1.19
N ILE A 132 5.09 33.95 1.56
CA ILE A 132 4.26 33.03 2.31
C ILE A 132 4.11 33.54 3.75
N ASN A 133 2.87 33.83 4.14
CA ASN A 133 2.57 34.25 5.50
C ASN A 133 2.51 33.05 6.45
N PHE A 134 3.60 32.76 7.12
CA PHE A 134 3.68 31.68 8.11
C PHE A 134 3.04 32.04 9.47
N SER A 135 2.61 33.29 9.68
CA SER A 135 2.05 33.77 10.97
C SER A 135 0.53 33.60 11.09
N SER A 136 -0.15 33.15 10.01
CA SER A 136 -1.62 33.03 9.99
C SER A 136 -2.17 31.71 10.54
N GLY A 137 -1.32 30.81 10.99
CA GLY A 137 -1.71 29.51 11.53
C GLY A 137 -2.11 29.54 13.01
N PHE A 138 -2.55 28.39 13.50
CA PHE A 138 -2.78 28.17 14.93
C PHE A 138 -1.43 27.95 15.63
N ASP A 139 -1.11 28.82 16.60
CA ASP A 139 0.17 28.76 17.32
C ASP A 139 0.12 27.67 18.40
N THR A 140 0.73 26.52 18.12
CA THR A 140 0.86 25.40 19.03
C THR A 140 2.15 24.64 18.79
N ASN A 141 2.77 24.17 19.85
CA ASN A 141 3.95 23.31 19.82
C ASN A 141 3.63 21.81 20.02
N GLU A 142 2.34 21.46 20.05
CA GLU A 142 1.93 20.07 20.35
C GLU A 142 2.16 19.08 19.19
N PRO A 143 1.87 19.41 17.91
CA PRO A 143 2.06 18.46 16.81
C PRO A 143 3.53 18.23 16.48
N ILE A 144 3.89 16.96 16.35
CA ILE A 144 5.19 16.52 15.81
C ILE A 144 4.94 15.90 14.43
N PHE A 145 5.46 16.54 13.37
CA PHE A 145 5.32 16.04 12.01
C PHE A 145 6.57 15.24 11.61
N ILE A 146 6.36 14.00 11.14
CA ILE A 146 7.41 13.15 10.59
C ILE A 146 7.26 13.15 9.07
N LEU A 147 8.23 13.73 8.39
CA LEU A 147 8.25 13.86 6.94
C LEU A 147 9.38 13.00 6.34
N GLY A 148 9.13 12.40 5.20
CA GLY A 148 10.14 11.62 4.50
C GLY A 148 9.58 10.93 3.25
N LEU A 149 10.50 10.45 2.43
CA LEU A 149 10.14 9.63 1.28
C LEU A 149 9.57 8.27 1.73
N PRO A 150 8.77 7.60 0.90
CA PRO A 150 8.33 6.24 1.17
C PRO A 150 9.53 5.33 1.52
N ARG A 151 9.40 4.50 2.55
CA ARG A 151 10.44 3.59 3.05
C ARG A 151 11.63 4.26 3.75
N ALA A 152 11.55 5.53 4.09
CA ALA A 152 12.60 6.26 4.85
C ALA A 152 12.64 5.92 6.35
N GLY A 153 11.73 5.08 6.87
CA GLY A 153 11.69 4.68 8.27
C GLY A 153 10.80 5.56 9.15
N SER A 154 9.88 6.33 8.57
CA SER A 154 8.94 7.20 9.30
C SER A 154 8.16 6.45 10.38
N THR A 155 7.65 5.26 10.10
CA THR A 155 6.96 4.41 11.10
C THR A 155 7.87 4.03 12.28
N LEU A 156 9.15 3.72 12.02
CA LEU A 156 10.09 3.39 13.09
C LEU A 156 10.35 4.62 13.98
N LEU A 157 10.53 5.78 13.37
CA LEU A 157 10.74 7.03 14.10
C LEU A 157 9.51 7.39 14.93
N GLU A 158 8.31 7.25 14.38
CA GLU A 158 7.05 7.44 15.11
C GLU A 158 6.95 6.51 16.32
N GLN A 159 7.27 5.23 16.16
CA GLN A 159 7.28 4.26 17.28
C GLN A 159 8.31 4.59 18.36
N ILE A 160 9.48 5.09 17.96
CA ILE A 160 10.52 5.54 18.93
C ILE A 160 10.00 6.72 19.74
N LEU A 161 9.41 7.73 19.08
CA LEU A 161 8.87 8.92 19.74
C LEU A 161 7.68 8.57 20.65
N SER A 162 6.76 7.72 20.18
CA SER A 162 5.58 7.29 20.93
C SER A 162 5.89 6.36 22.11
N ALA A 163 7.11 5.84 22.20
CA ALA A 163 7.59 5.16 23.41
C ALA A 163 7.76 6.11 24.61
N HIS A 164 7.80 7.41 24.38
CA HIS A 164 7.87 8.40 25.45
C HIS A 164 6.48 8.67 26.05
N SER A 165 6.35 8.69 27.38
CA SER A 165 5.07 8.79 28.09
C SER A 165 4.25 10.06 27.85
N LYS A 166 4.83 11.09 27.23
CA LYS A 166 4.17 12.35 26.87
C LYS A 166 3.88 12.48 25.38
N VAL A 167 4.19 11.46 24.58
CA VAL A 167 4.00 11.50 23.14
C VAL A 167 3.00 10.40 22.75
N GLU A 168 1.93 10.81 22.12
CA GLU A 168 0.94 9.90 21.54
C GLU A 168 1.27 9.69 20.07
N GLY A 169 1.51 8.44 19.66
CA GLY A 169 1.66 8.07 18.26
C GLY A 169 0.27 7.97 17.61
N THR A 170 0.14 8.54 16.42
CA THR A 170 -1.10 8.47 15.66
C THR A 170 -0.99 7.40 14.56
N GLN A 171 -1.50 7.69 13.39
CA GLN A 171 -1.40 6.84 12.21
C GLN A 171 -1.02 7.72 11.01
N GLU A 172 -0.73 7.09 9.90
CA GLU A 172 -0.61 7.79 8.62
C GLU A 172 -2.00 8.33 8.21
N LEU A 173 -2.28 9.57 8.62
CA LEU A 173 -3.57 10.21 8.45
C LEU A 173 -3.66 10.92 7.10
N HIS A 174 -4.78 10.73 6.40
CA HIS A 174 -5.04 11.40 5.12
C HIS A 174 -5.53 12.86 5.26
N ASN A 175 -5.43 13.45 6.46
CA ASN A 175 -6.00 14.77 6.75
C ASN A 175 -5.42 15.87 5.86
N ILE A 176 -4.11 15.94 5.70
CA ILE A 176 -3.44 16.93 4.85
C ILE A 176 -3.91 16.81 3.39
N MET A 177 -3.94 15.59 2.85
CA MET A 177 -4.42 15.35 1.49
C MET A 177 -5.91 15.72 1.31
N THR A 178 -6.72 15.49 2.35
CA THR A 178 -8.14 15.82 2.34
C THR A 178 -8.36 17.34 2.40
N ILE A 179 -7.59 18.05 3.22
CA ILE A 179 -7.61 19.51 3.31
C ILE A 179 -7.21 20.11 1.95
N GLY A 180 -6.12 19.67 1.34
CA GLY A 180 -5.66 20.14 0.03
C GLY A 180 -6.73 19.96 -1.06
N ARG A 181 -7.38 18.76 -1.13
CA ARG A 181 -8.49 18.53 -2.07
C ARG A 181 -9.69 19.46 -1.81
N ARG A 182 -10.01 19.72 -0.55
CA ARG A 182 -11.12 20.61 -0.16
C ARG A 182 -10.86 22.06 -0.57
N ILE A 183 -9.65 22.56 -0.34
CA ILE A 183 -9.23 23.90 -0.77
C ILE A 183 -9.33 24.01 -2.30
N LYS A 184 -8.78 23.04 -3.03
CA LYS A 184 -8.89 22.99 -4.50
C LYS A 184 -10.34 23.04 -4.98
N SER A 185 -11.26 22.31 -4.35
CA SER A 185 -12.68 22.27 -4.71
C SER A 185 -13.41 23.60 -4.45
N ILE A 186 -13.02 24.32 -3.40
CA ILE A 186 -13.62 25.63 -3.06
C ILE A 186 -13.18 26.71 -4.04
N ASN A 187 -11.93 26.71 -4.42
CA ASN A 187 -11.33 27.80 -5.20
C ASN A 187 -11.46 27.60 -6.72
N ASN A 188 -11.97 26.44 -7.18
CA ASN A 188 -11.99 26.05 -8.59
C ASN A 188 -10.63 26.26 -9.29
N SER A 189 -9.55 26.27 -8.53
CA SER A 189 -8.19 26.48 -9.03
C SER A 189 -7.51 25.15 -9.24
N ASP A 190 -6.85 25.00 -10.36
CA ASP A 190 -6.06 23.80 -10.62
C ASP A 190 -4.80 23.74 -9.76
N ASN A 191 -4.42 24.85 -9.16
CA ASN A 191 -3.27 24.96 -8.30
C ASN A 191 -3.67 25.44 -6.90
N TYR A 192 -3.72 24.53 -5.91
CA TYR A 192 -4.05 24.85 -4.51
C TYR A 192 -2.92 25.59 -3.76
N LEU A 193 -1.75 25.74 -4.40
CA LEU A 193 -0.62 26.49 -3.84
C LEU A 193 -0.76 28.00 -4.05
N ASN A 194 -1.69 28.44 -4.91
CA ASN A 194 -1.90 29.85 -5.23
C ASN A 194 -2.94 30.57 -4.34
N ASN A 195 -3.33 29.96 -3.19
CA ASN A 195 -4.31 30.57 -2.26
C ASN A 195 -3.82 30.53 -0.81
#